data_cdd4967ce778274e7866daeed4e145f1
#
_entry.id   cdd4967ce778274e7866daeed4e145f1
#
_cell.length_a   1.000
_cell.length_b   1.000
_cell.length_c   1.000
_cell.angle_alpha   90.00
_cell.angle_beta   90.00
_cell.angle_gamma   90.00
#
_symmetry.space_group_name_H-M   'P 1'
#
loop_
_entity.id
_entity.type
_entity.pdbx_description
1 polymer ?
#
loop_
_entity_poly.entity_id
_entity_poly.type
_entity_poly.pdbx_seq_one_letter_code
_entity_poly.pdbx_strand_id
1 'polypeptide(L)'
;RRLVVFSCGAAACCGFLVSNSREICYHPAAMTQLPIPIPDPITSAANAEVKFLRSLHERKYRKKSGWFLAEGTRICREAVALGWDLHRLAFLAGRESDAVMEPILAGLAESGGRALPMTEALLQRISRKDNPQILLGAFAQRWHDLQSVTLQIDKVWVALDRVRDPGNLGTVMRTADAVGAAGIILVGDCTDPFSVEAVRASMGAVFNVQIVACS
;
A
#
# COMPACT_ATOMS: atom_id res chain seq x y z
N ARG A 1 24.13 -9.44 16.08
CA ARG A 1 24.12 -7.96 16.05
C ARG A 1 25.08 -7.51 14.95
N ARG A 2 24.59 -7.24 13.74
CA ARG A 2 25.38 -6.52 12.73
C ARG A 2 24.72 -5.15 12.54
N LEU A 3 25.40 -4.12 13.04
CA LEU A 3 25.12 -2.72 12.81
C LEU A 3 25.60 -2.41 11.38
N VAL A 4 24.70 -2.06 10.46
CA VAL A 4 25.07 -1.56 9.14
C VAL A 4 25.11 -0.04 9.25
N VAL A 5 26.31 0.51 9.29
CA VAL A 5 26.56 1.95 9.22
C VAL A 5 26.65 2.32 7.75
N PHE A 6 25.73 3.13 7.25
CA PHE A 6 25.88 3.77 5.96
C PHE A 6 26.84 4.96 6.08
N SER A 7 28.04 4.80 5.56
CA SER A 7 29.01 5.88 5.36
C SER A 7 28.58 6.66 4.12
N CYS A 8 28.19 7.90 4.31
CA CYS A 8 28.01 8.86 3.22
C CYS A 8 29.40 9.29 2.75
N GLY A 9 29.80 8.82 1.56
CA GLY A 9 31.04 9.22 0.91
C GLY A 9 30.94 10.68 0.44
N ALA A 10 31.80 11.51 0.99
CA ALA A 10 31.97 12.89 0.60
C ALA A 10 32.72 13.00 -0.73
N ALA A 11 32.29 13.87 -1.59
CA ALA A 11 33.16 14.56 -2.52
C ALA A 11 32.66 15.97 -2.86
N ALA A 12 33.55 16.88 -2.61
CA ALA A 12 33.81 18.18 -3.22
C ALA A 12 33.38 19.44 -2.44
N CYS A 13 34.36 19.97 -1.76
CA CYS A 13 34.79 21.35 -1.64
C CYS A 13 33.88 22.46 -2.18
N CYS A 14 33.52 23.41 -1.32
CA CYS A 14 33.86 24.82 -1.62
C CYS A 14 33.75 25.72 -0.36
N GLY A 15 34.82 26.42 -0.09
CA GLY A 15 35.02 27.78 0.36
C GLY A 15 34.13 28.29 1.50
N PHE A 16 34.72 28.41 2.69
CA PHE A 16 34.25 29.26 3.77
C PHE A 16 34.45 30.72 3.40
N LEU A 17 33.36 31.47 3.28
CA LEU A 17 33.35 32.94 3.41
C LEU A 17 32.23 33.29 4.42
N VAL A 18 32.68 33.67 5.60
CA VAL A 18 31.82 34.26 6.62
C VAL A 18 31.52 35.69 6.22
N SER A 19 30.28 35.99 5.87
CA SER A 19 29.74 37.33 5.83
C SER A 19 28.48 37.41 6.65
N ASN A 20 28.54 38.28 7.64
CA ASN A 20 27.52 38.49 8.66
C ASN A 20 26.46 39.45 8.10
N SER A 21 25.41 38.92 7.53
CA SER A 21 24.16 39.64 7.30
C SER A 21 23.03 38.63 7.14
N ARG A 22 22.09 38.68 8.06
CA ARG A 22 20.86 37.87 8.04
C ARG A 22 19.91 38.40 6.96
N GLU A 23 20.14 38.04 5.74
CA GLU A 23 19.09 38.00 4.73
C GLU A 23 18.54 36.60 4.68
N ILE A 24 17.39 36.41 5.30
CA ILE A 24 16.55 35.22 5.09
C ILE A 24 16.03 35.34 3.66
N CYS A 25 16.79 34.81 2.71
CA CYS A 25 16.27 34.60 1.36
C CYS A 25 15.11 33.62 1.48
N TYR A 26 13.91 34.14 1.48
CA TYR A 26 12.70 33.36 1.25
C TYR A 26 12.79 32.84 -0.20
N HIS A 27 13.35 31.66 -0.38
CA HIS A 27 13.18 30.93 -1.62
C HIS A 27 11.70 30.55 -1.67
N PRO A 28 10.92 31.05 -2.66
CA PRO A 28 9.60 30.49 -2.89
C PRO A 28 9.82 28.99 -3.11
N ALA A 29 9.18 28.16 -2.28
CA ALA A 29 9.21 26.73 -2.42
C ALA A 29 8.96 26.41 -3.90
N ALA A 30 9.93 25.79 -4.55
CA ALA A 30 9.77 25.30 -5.91
C ALA A 30 8.46 24.51 -5.90
N MET A 31 7.50 24.90 -6.72
CA MET A 31 6.25 24.16 -6.91
C MET A 31 6.70 22.79 -7.42
N THR A 32 6.80 21.84 -6.52
CA THR A 32 7.14 20.45 -6.84
C THR A 32 6.01 19.95 -7.75
N GLN A 33 6.30 19.77 -9.03
CA GLN A 33 5.34 19.20 -9.95
C GLN A 33 4.94 17.82 -9.42
N LEU A 34 3.63 17.59 -9.31
CA LEU A 34 3.12 16.29 -8.91
C LEU A 34 3.64 15.22 -9.89
N PRO A 35 4.05 14.05 -9.42
CA PRO A 35 4.67 13.00 -10.24
C PRO A 35 3.71 12.40 -11.28
N ILE A 36 2.40 12.69 -11.16
CA ILE A 36 1.33 12.24 -12.07
C ILE A 36 0.30 13.35 -12.25
N PRO A 37 -0.30 13.49 -13.44
CA PRO A 37 -1.41 14.42 -13.64
C PRO A 37 -2.61 14.00 -12.80
N ILE A 38 -3.19 14.97 -12.09
CA ILE A 38 -4.39 14.78 -11.29
C ILE A 38 -5.61 15.19 -12.11
N PRO A 39 -6.55 14.28 -12.39
CA PRO A 39 -7.77 14.60 -13.13
C PRO A 39 -8.76 15.38 -12.26
N ASP A 40 -9.82 15.87 -12.88
CA ASP A 40 -10.95 16.49 -12.17
C ASP A 40 -11.58 15.50 -11.16
N PRO A 41 -12.06 16.00 -10.01
CA PRO A 41 -12.65 15.16 -8.98
C PRO A 41 -13.90 14.40 -9.46
N ILE A 42 -13.93 13.11 -9.13
CA ILE A 42 -15.10 12.25 -9.36
C ILE A 42 -16.17 12.60 -8.33
N THR A 43 -17.37 12.94 -8.82
CA THR A 43 -18.53 13.29 -7.99
C THR A 43 -19.69 12.31 -8.11
N SER A 44 -19.70 11.48 -9.15
CA SER A 44 -20.79 10.54 -9.42
C SER A 44 -20.51 9.13 -8.94
N ALA A 45 -21.43 8.55 -8.19
CA ALA A 45 -21.39 7.14 -7.79
C ALA A 45 -21.60 6.16 -8.97
N ALA A 46 -22.11 6.65 -10.10
CA ALA A 46 -22.28 5.85 -11.32
C ALA A 46 -20.98 5.71 -12.13
N ASN A 47 -19.93 6.45 -11.77
CA ASN A 47 -18.62 6.38 -12.40
C ASN A 47 -18.05 4.95 -12.39
N ALA A 48 -17.44 4.53 -13.50
CA ALA A 48 -16.91 3.18 -13.68
C ALA A 48 -15.81 2.84 -12.65
N GLU A 49 -14.95 3.81 -12.31
CA GLU A 49 -13.89 3.61 -11.33
C GLU A 49 -14.45 3.40 -9.90
N VAL A 50 -15.50 4.12 -9.53
CA VAL A 50 -16.19 3.92 -8.25
C VAL A 50 -16.83 2.53 -8.18
N LYS A 51 -17.48 2.08 -9.26
CA LYS A 51 -18.05 0.74 -9.37
C LYS A 51 -16.96 -0.34 -9.28
N PHE A 52 -15.84 -0.14 -9.97
CA PHE A 52 -14.69 -1.04 -9.92
C PHE A 52 -14.17 -1.18 -8.49
N LEU A 53 -13.83 -0.08 -7.83
CA LEU A 53 -13.30 -0.12 -6.45
C LEU A 53 -14.30 -0.79 -5.48
N ARG A 54 -15.59 -0.48 -5.60
CA ARG A 54 -16.63 -1.13 -4.78
C ARG A 54 -16.73 -2.63 -5.04
N SER A 55 -16.52 -3.08 -6.27
CA SER A 55 -16.59 -4.51 -6.62
C SER A 55 -15.50 -5.32 -5.93
N LEU A 56 -14.35 -4.72 -5.61
CA LEU A 56 -13.24 -5.39 -4.93
C LEU A 56 -13.54 -5.84 -3.49
N HIS A 57 -14.69 -5.48 -2.92
CA HIS A 57 -15.18 -6.10 -1.69
C HIS A 57 -15.59 -7.55 -1.87
N GLU A 58 -15.93 -7.98 -3.08
CA GLU A 58 -16.38 -9.34 -3.37
C GLU A 58 -15.24 -10.21 -3.92
N ARG A 59 -15.06 -11.40 -3.31
CA ARG A 59 -13.99 -12.35 -3.68
C ARG A 59 -13.96 -12.67 -5.19
N LYS A 60 -15.14 -12.82 -5.82
CA LYS A 60 -15.26 -13.15 -7.24
C LYS A 60 -14.61 -12.08 -8.14
N TYR A 61 -14.78 -10.79 -7.79
CA TYR A 61 -14.21 -9.69 -8.57
C TYR A 61 -12.72 -9.53 -8.30
N ARG A 62 -12.26 -9.72 -7.04
CA ARG A 62 -10.82 -9.75 -6.74
C ARG A 62 -10.12 -10.87 -7.50
N LYS A 63 -10.70 -12.10 -7.50
CA LYS A 63 -10.15 -13.23 -8.25
C LYS A 63 -10.11 -12.98 -9.76
N LYS A 64 -11.16 -12.32 -10.32
CA LYS A 64 -11.24 -12.00 -11.74
C LYS A 64 -10.26 -10.91 -12.16
N SER A 65 -10.11 -9.86 -11.34
CA SER A 65 -9.29 -8.70 -11.66
C SER A 65 -7.83 -8.85 -11.24
N GLY A 66 -7.55 -9.67 -10.23
CA GLY A 66 -6.23 -9.75 -9.60
C GLY A 66 -5.90 -8.58 -8.68
N TRP A 67 -6.89 -7.72 -8.33
CA TRP A 67 -6.69 -6.53 -7.50
C TRP A 67 -7.42 -6.63 -6.16
N PHE A 68 -6.93 -5.90 -5.15
CA PHE A 68 -7.56 -5.80 -3.84
C PHE A 68 -7.43 -4.38 -3.26
N LEU A 69 -8.23 -4.07 -2.24
CA LEU A 69 -8.25 -2.76 -1.59
C LEU A 69 -7.42 -2.75 -0.32
N ALA A 70 -6.63 -1.68 -0.16
CA ALA A 70 -6.02 -1.29 1.10
C ALA A 70 -6.39 0.14 1.46
N GLU A 71 -6.73 0.39 2.73
CA GLU A 71 -7.18 1.68 3.22
C GLU A 71 -6.15 2.32 4.14
N GLY A 72 -5.91 3.60 3.95
CA GLY A 72 -5.10 4.43 4.83
C GLY A 72 -3.72 4.76 4.28
N THR A 73 -3.31 5.97 4.58
CA THR A 73 -2.07 6.58 4.07
C THR A 73 -0.83 5.78 4.45
N ARG A 74 -0.74 5.34 5.72
CA ARG A 74 0.40 4.58 6.22
C ARG A 74 0.56 3.26 5.46
N ILE A 75 -0.53 2.51 5.31
CA ILE A 75 -0.53 1.19 4.65
C ILE A 75 -0.19 1.33 3.16
N CYS A 76 -0.79 2.30 2.47
CA CYS A 76 -0.49 2.52 1.04
C CYS A 76 0.95 2.98 0.80
N ARG A 77 1.50 3.83 1.68
CA ARG A 77 2.90 4.26 1.60
C ARG A 77 3.86 3.09 1.81
N GLU A 78 3.59 2.23 2.79
CA GLU A 78 4.38 1.03 3.06
C GLU A 78 4.33 0.06 1.87
N ALA A 79 3.15 -0.19 1.31
CA ALA A 79 2.99 -1.05 0.14
C ALA A 79 3.80 -0.55 -1.07
N VAL A 80 3.74 0.76 -1.36
CA VAL A 80 4.52 1.37 -2.44
C VAL A 80 6.03 1.26 -2.17
N ALA A 81 6.48 1.54 -0.94
CA ALA A 81 7.89 1.42 -0.55
C ALA A 81 8.42 -0.03 -0.70
N LEU A 82 7.54 -1.03 -0.59
CA LEU A 82 7.83 -2.45 -0.83
C LEU A 82 7.68 -2.85 -2.31
N GLY A 83 7.47 -1.90 -3.21
CA GLY A 83 7.37 -2.11 -4.65
C GLY A 83 6.10 -2.84 -5.08
N TRP A 84 4.99 -2.70 -4.35
CA TRP A 84 3.71 -3.25 -4.77
C TRP A 84 3.06 -2.40 -5.85
N ASP A 85 2.52 -3.05 -6.89
CA ASP A 85 1.87 -2.37 -8.01
C ASP A 85 0.56 -1.74 -7.58
N LEU A 86 0.50 -0.41 -7.65
CA LEU A 86 -0.67 0.41 -7.31
C LEU A 86 -1.43 0.79 -8.57
N HIS A 87 -2.57 0.15 -8.80
CA HIS A 87 -3.38 0.32 -10.01
C HIS A 87 -4.29 1.55 -9.97
N ARG A 88 -4.92 1.82 -8.80
CA ARG A 88 -5.81 2.95 -8.57
C ARG A 88 -5.57 3.53 -7.20
N LEU A 89 -5.55 4.83 -7.12
CA LEU A 89 -5.46 5.57 -5.87
C LEU A 89 -6.65 6.50 -5.75
N ALA A 90 -7.63 6.12 -4.94
CA ALA A 90 -8.76 6.98 -4.58
C ALA A 90 -8.41 7.79 -3.35
N PHE A 91 -8.61 9.10 -3.39
CA PHE A 91 -8.30 10.00 -2.27
C PHE A 91 -9.21 11.23 -2.25
N LEU A 92 -9.28 11.88 -1.10
CA LEU A 92 -10.06 13.10 -0.93
C LEU A 92 -9.49 14.22 -1.79
N ALA A 93 -10.32 14.78 -2.68
CA ALA A 93 -9.93 15.89 -3.54
C ALA A 93 -9.42 17.09 -2.73
N GLY A 94 -8.37 17.74 -3.22
CA GLY A 94 -7.70 18.85 -2.53
C GLY A 94 -6.59 18.41 -1.56
N ARG A 95 -6.31 17.09 -1.44
CA ARG A 95 -5.25 16.54 -0.57
C ARG A 95 -4.03 16.05 -1.35
N GLU A 96 -4.01 16.22 -2.66
CA GLU A 96 -2.93 15.77 -3.57
C GLU A 96 -1.57 16.38 -3.26
N SER A 97 -1.56 17.60 -2.72
CA SER A 97 -0.32 18.33 -2.33
C SER A 97 0.15 18.05 -0.90
N ASP A 98 -0.56 17.20 -0.16
CA ASP A 98 -0.09 16.81 1.17
C ASP A 98 1.26 16.07 1.06
N ALA A 99 2.23 16.40 1.89
CA ALA A 99 3.56 15.79 1.86
C ALA A 99 3.55 14.24 1.98
N VAL A 100 2.52 13.70 2.64
CA VAL A 100 2.35 12.24 2.78
C VAL A 100 1.89 11.57 1.49
N MET A 101 1.35 12.32 0.52
CA MET A 101 0.86 11.81 -0.76
C MET A 101 1.97 11.66 -1.79
N GLU A 102 3.02 12.48 -1.71
CA GLU A 102 4.11 12.48 -2.69
C GLU A 102 4.70 11.09 -2.98
N PRO A 103 5.17 10.30 -1.99
CA PRO A 103 5.72 8.98 -2.26
C PRO A 103 4.67 7.99 -2.79
N ILE A 104 3.39 8.15 -2.43
CA ILE A 104 2.32 7.28 -2.92
C ILE A 104 1.99 7.60 -4.37
N LEU A 105 1.93 8.88 -4.74
CA LEU A 105 1.72 9.32 -6.12
C LEU A 105 2.91 8.97 -7.02
N ALA A 106 4.13 9.01 -6.50
CA ALA A 106 5.31 8.54 -7.23
C ALA A 106 5.21 7.05 -7.56
N GLY A 107 4.92 6.20 -6.58
CA GLY A 107 4.72 4.77 -6.81
C GLY A 107 3.52 4.45 -7.70
N LEU A 108 2.46 5.27 -7.65
CA LEU A 108 1.34 5.17 -8.58
C LEU A 108 1.79 5.44 -10.03
N ALA A 109 2.62 6.45 -10.23
CA ALA A 109 3.18 6.78 -11.55
C ALA A 109 4.08 5.66 -12.08
N GLU A 110 4.97 5.13 -11.23
CA GLU A 110 5.85 3.99 -11.56
C GLU A 110 5.05 2.74 -11.96
N SER A 111 3.92 2.49 -11.30
CA SER A 111 3.02 1.38 -11.61
C SER A 111 2.12 1.63 -12.84
N GLY A 112 2.20 2.80 -13.46
CA GLY A 112 1.26 3.21 -14.53
C GLY A 112 -0.20 3.28 -14.07
N GLY A 113 -0.42 3.50 -12.79
CA GLY A 113 -1.74 3.56 -12.18
C GLY A 113 -2.46 4.89 -12.43
N ARG A 114 -3.67 5.03 -11.88
CA ARG A 114 -4.50 6.24 -12.05
C ARG A 114 -4.86 6.87 -10.71
N ALA A 115 -4.65 8.19 -10.62
CA ALA A 115 -5.13 9.02 -9.53
C ALA A 115 -6.64 9.28 -9.68
N LEU A 116 -7.39 9.12 -8.60
CA LEU A 116 -8.84 9.24 -8.57
C LEU A 116 -9.25 10.18 -7.41
N PRO A 117 -9.05 11.50 -7.56
CA PRO A 117 -9.57 12.43 -6.57
C PRO A 117 -11.09 12.32 -6.54
N MET A 118 -11.69 12.31 -5.34
CA MET A 118 -13.14 12.18 -5.20
C MET A 118 -13.66 12.83 -3.93
N THR A 119 -14.99 12.94 -3.85
CA THR A 119 -15.64 13.48 -2.67
C THR A 119 -15.58 12.51 -1.49
N GLU A 120 -15.65 13.03 -0.27
CA GLU A 120 -15.70 12.23 0.96
C GLU A 120 -16.85 11.21 0.94
N ALA A 121 -18.03 11.61 0.46
CA ALA A 121 -19.19 10.74 0.35
C ALA A 121 -18.94 9.52 -0.56
N LEU A 122 -18.12 9.65 -1.61
CA LEU A 122 -17.73 8.53 -2.46
C LEU A 122 -16.70 7.63 -1.79
N LEU A 123 -15.73 8.20 -1.08
CA LEU A 123 -14.76 7.43 -0.28
C LEU A 123 -15.48 6.59 0.77
N GLN A 124 -16.45 7.19 1.48
CA GLN A 124 -17.30 6.50 2.44
C GLN A 124 -18.06 5.33 1.82
N ARG A 125 -18.64 5.53 0.63
CA ARG A 125 -19.34 4.48 -0.12
C ARG A 125 -18.42 3.34 -0.57
N ILE A 126 -17.16 3.63 -0.92
CA ILE A 126 -16.18 2.62 -1.30
C ILE A 126 -15.69 1.87 -0.07
N SER A 127 -15.33 2.60 1.00
CA SER A 127 -14.82 2.03 2.25
C SER A 127 -15.87 1.21 3.00
N ARG A 128 -17.17 1.52 2.84
CA ARG A 128 -18.28 0.96 3.64
C ARG A 128 -18.12 1.23 5.14
N LYS A 129 -17.59 2.41 5.49
CA LYS A 129 -17.40 2.87 6.88
C LYS A 129 -17.99 4.26 7.06
N ASP A 130 -18.45 4.55 8.26
CA ASP A 130 -18.94 5.88 8.63
C ASP A 130 -17.80 6.91 8.68
N ASN A 131 -16.61 6.50 9.13
CA ASN A 131 -15.38 7.30 9.11
C ASN A 131 -14.35 6.67 8.16
N PRO A 132 -14.42 6.95 6.85
CA PRO A 132 -13.46 6.42 5.89
C PRO A 132 -12.08 7.04 6.11
N GLN A 133 -11.06 6.31 5.73
CA GLN A 133 -9.74 6.91 5.55
C GLN A 133 -9.78 7.84 4.33
N ILE A 134 -8.95 8.88 4.35
CA ILE A 134 -8.87 9.87 3.27
C ILE A 134 -8.31 9.28 1.95
N LEU A 135 -7.88 8.04 1.98
CA LEU A 135 -7.17 7.39 0.89
C LEU A 135 -7.42 5.87 0.88
N LEU A 136 -7.64 5.34 -0.33
CA LEU A 136 -7.75 3.92 -0.64
C LEU A 136 -6.90 3.58 -1.86
N GLY A 137 -6.07 2.55 -1.76
CA GLY A 137 -5.29 2.00 -2.88
C GLY A 137 -5.88 0.67 -3.37
N ALA A 138 -5.92 0.47 -4.69
CA ALA A 138 -6.15 -0.84 -5.29
C ALA A 138 -4.81 -1.40 -5.78
N PHE A 139 -4.34 -2.48 -5.15
CA PHE A 139 -3.05 -3.11 -5.38
C PHE A 139 -3.20 -4.45 -6.10
N ALA A 140 -2.18 -4.86 -6.86
CA ALA A 140 -2.11 -6.20 -7.45
C ALA A 140 -1.95 -7.27 -6.36
N GLN A 141 -2.71 -8.37 -6.48
CA GLN A 141 -2.51 -9.53 -5.61
C GLN A 141 -1.17 -10.22 -5.97
N ARG A 142 -0.39 -10.56 -4.96
CA ARG A 142 0.82 -11.37 -5.12
C ARG A 142 0.62 -12.72 -4.47
N TRP A 143 0.46 -13.75 -5.31
CA TRP A 143 0.43 -15.13 -4.89
C TRP A 143 1.78 -15.77 -5.20
N HIS A 144 2.32 -16.51 -4.24
CA HIS A 144 3.56 -17.27 -4.44
C HIS A 144 3.21 -18.74 -4.74
N ASP A 145 4.03 -19.36 -5.58
CA ASP A 145 3.88 -20.77 -5.88
C ASP A 145 4.45 -21.61 -4.72
N LEU A 146 3.78 -22.72 -4.40
CA LEU A 146 4.27 -23.68 -3.40
C LEU A 146 5.66 -24.22 -3.77
N GLN A 147 5.95 -24.37 -5.06
CA GLN A 147 7.25 -24.82 -5.55
C GLN A 147 8.37 -23.78 -5.31
N SER A 148 8.03 -22.52 -5.12
CA SER A 148 8.99 -21.47 -4.78
C SER A 148 9.34 -21.41 -3.29
N VAL A 149 8.63 -22.19 -2.45
CA VAL A 149 8.87 -22.24 -1.01
C VAL A 149 10.22 -22.90 -0.73
N THR A 150 11.16 -22.10 -0.26
CA THR A 150 12.48 -22.59 0.14
C THR A 150 12.55 -22.65 1.67
N LEU A 151 12.82 -23.84 2.21
CA LEU A 151 13.04 -24.03 3.63
C LEU A 151 14.43 -23.55 4.00
N GLN A 152 14.51 -22.48 4.78
CA GLN A 152 15.76 -21.96 5.36
C GLN A 152 15.78 -22.30 6.84
N ILE A 153 16.97 -22.65 7.39
CA ILE A 153 17.13 -23.10 8.79
C ILE A 153 16.69 -22.03 9.80
N ASP A 154 16.79 -20.77 9.42
CA ASP A 154 16.52 -19.61 10.29
C ASP A 154 15.14 -18.95 10.02
N LYS A 155 14.33 -19.51 9.12
CA LYS A 155 13.02 -18.95 8.78
C LYS A 155 11.89 -19.96 8.92
N VAL A 156 10.79 -19.47 9.51
CA VAL A 156 9.59 -20.26 9.76
C VAL A 156 8.57 -19.99 8.66
N TRP A 157 7.91 -21.05 8.18
CA TRP A 157 6.68 -20.98 7.41
C TRP A 157 5.51 -21.39 8.29
N VAL A 158 4.42 -20.65 8.25
CA VAL A 158 3.20 -20.94 9.03
C VAL A 158 2.15 -21.56 8.12
N ALA A 159 1.82 -22.84 8.33
CA ALA A 159 0.75 -23.49 7.59
C ALA A 159 -0.59 -23.36 8.35
N LEU A 160 -1.62 -22.90 7.65
CA LEU A 160 -2.96 -22.67 8.19
C LEU A 160 -3.96 -23.56 7.45
N ASP A 161 -4.54 -24.53 8.16
CA ASP A 161 -5.55 -25.41 7.59
C ASP A 161 -6.97 -24.84 7.81
N ARG A 162 -7.65 -24.57 6.71
CA ARG A 162 -9.07 -24.17 6.64
C ARG A 162 -9.48 -23.01 7.55
N VAL A 163 -8.63 -22.00 7.67
CA VAL A 163 -8.95 -20.76 8.41
C VAL A 163 -10.07 -20.01 7.68
N ARG A 164 -11.22 -19.82 8.37
CA ARG A 164 -12.43 -19.21 7.79
C ARG A 164 -12.59 -17.73 8.11
N ASP A 165 -12.16 -17.31 9.29
CA ASP A 165 -12.31 -15.92 9.74
C ASP A 165 -11.20 -15.02 9.19
N PRO A 166 -11.56 -13.94 8.45
CA PRO A 166 -10.56 -13.03 7.87
C PRO A 166 -9.82 -12.20 8.92
N GLY A 167 -10.44 -11.90 10.07
CA GLY A 167 -9.80 -11.19 11.16
C GLY A 167 -8.69 -12.04 11.80
N ASN A 168 -8.96 -13.32 12.02
CA ASN A 168 -7.96 -14.27 12.53
C ASN A 168 -6.81 -14.44 11.54
N LEU A 169 -7.10 -14.57 10.24
CA LEU A 169 -6.08 -14.64 9.22
C LEU A 169 -5.20 -13.39 9.22
N GLY A 170 -5.79 -12.20 9.25
CA GLY A 170 -5.05 -10.95 9.34
C GLY A 170 -4.18 -10.85 10.58
N THR A 171 -4.67 -11.32 11.73
CA THR A 171 -3.90 -11.36 12.98
C THR A 171 -2.71 -12.32 12.88
N VAL A 172 -2.88 -13.48 12.24
CA VAL A 172 -1.78 -14.44 12.01
C VAL A 172 -0.75 -13.84 11.05
N MET A 173 -1.18 -13.18 9.96
CA MET A 173 -0.27 -12.45 9.05
C MET A 173 0.58 -11.43 9.81
N ARG A 174 -0.05 -10.64 10.70
CA ARG A 174 0.65 -9.65 11.52
C ARG A 174 1.65 -10.29 12.47
N THR A 175 1.31 -11.42 13.09
CA THR A 175 2.22 -12.15 13.97
C THR A 175 3.38 -12.75 13.19
N ALA A 176 3.12 -13.34 12.02
CA ALA A 176 4.13 -13.90 11.13
C ALA A 176 5.15 -12.84 10.68
N ASP A 177 4.67 -11.66 10.30
CA ASP A 177 5.51 -10.51 9.96
C ASP A 177 6.38 -10.07 11.15
N ALA A 178 5.78 -9.92 12.33
CA ALA A 178 6.48 -9.47 13.54
C ALA A 178 7.61 -10.41 14.01
N VAL A 179 7.48 -11.72 13.76
CA VAL A 179 8.52 -12.71 14.10
C VAL A 179 9.48 -12.98 12.94
N GLY A 180 9.34 -12.28 11.80
CA GLY A 180 10.18 -12.44 10.62
C GLY A 180 9.99 -13.80 9.92
N ALA A 181 8.79 -14.39 9.98
CA ALA A 181 8.45 -15.58 9.23
C ALA A 181 8.64 -15.37 7.73
N ALA A 182 9.06 -16.40 7.00
CA ALA A 182 9.23 -16.33 5.56
C ALA A 182 7.89 -16.15 4.83
N GLY A 183 6.81 -16.75 5.35
CA GLY A 183 5.50 -16.64 4.77
C GLY A 183 4.45 -17.52 5.45
N ILE A 184 3.25 -17.52 4.86
CA ILE A 184 2.13 -18.36 5.26
C ILE A 184 1.68 -19.24 4.10
N ILE A 185 1.29 -20.46 4.42
CA ILE A 185 0.72 -21.44 3.49
C ILE A 185 -0.73 -21.67 3.89
N LEU A 186 -1.65 -21.30 3.03
CA LEU A 186 -3.09 -21.53 3.23
C LEU A 186 -3.46 -22.90 2.65
N VAL A 187 -3.85 -23.83 3.49
CA VAL A 187 -4.19 -25.21 3.12
C VAL A 187 -5.71 -25.37 3.06
N GLY A 188 -6.18 -25.95 1.97
CA GLY A 188 -7.61 -26.19 1.75
C GLY A 188 -8.41 -24.90 1.56
N ASP A 189 -9.72 -24.94 1.89
CA ASP A 189 -10.61 -23.80 1.70
C ASP A 189 -10.46 -22.77 2.83
N CYS A 190 -9.48 -21.88 2.68
CA CYS A 190 -9.26 -20.75 3.57
C CYS A 190 -10.01 -19.50 3.11
N THR A 191 -10.23 -18.57 4.06
CA THR A 191 -10.68 -17.21 3.74
C THR A 191 -9.65 -16.50 2.88
N ASP A 192 -10.10 -15.49 2.12
CA ASP A 192 -9.25 -14.76 1.20
C ASP A 192 -8.34 -13.77 1.95
N PRO A 193 -7.00 -13.90 1.88
CA PRO A 193 -6.06 -13.01 2.56
C PRO A 193 -6.12 -11.56 2.04
N PHE A 194 -6.64 -11.37 0.82
CA PHE A 194 -6.82 -10.08 0.18
C PHE A 194 -8.24 -9.52 0.37
N SER A 195 -9.08 -10.12 1.23
CA SER A 195 -10.34 -9.50 1.63
C SER A 195 -10.07 -8.22 2.41
N VAL A 196 -10.97 -7.24 2.30
CA VAL A 196 -10.82 -5.95 2.98
C VAL A 196 -10.65 -6.14 4.48
N GLU A 197 -11.34 -7.11 5.06
CA GLU A 197 -11.29 -7.46 6.49
C GLU A 197 -9.91 -8.04 6.87
N ALA A 198 -9.36 -8.98 6.09
CA ALA A 198 -8.06 -9.57 6.35
C ALA A 198 -6.93 -8.54 6.19
N VAL A 199 -6.98 -7.73 5.13
CA VAL A 199 -6.01 -6.64 4.89
C VAL A 199 -6.02 -5.64 6.04
N ARG A 200 -7.19 -5.24 6.52
CA ARG A 200 -7.31 -4.34 7.69
C ARG A 200 -6.72 -4.97 8.96
N ALA A 201 -7.09 -6.22 9.24
CA ALA A 201 -6.63 -6.93 10.44
C ALA A 201 -5.13 -7.20 10.40
N SER A 202 -4.52 -7.32 9.21
CA SER A 202 -3.09 -7.50 9.04
C SER A 202 -2.27 -6.25 9.38
N MET A 203 -2.91 -5.07 9.43
CA MET A 203 -2.24 -3.79 9.70
C MET A 203 -1.07 -3.47 8.75
N GLY A 204 -1.08 -4.00 7.53
CA GLY A 204 -0.04 -3.85 6.51
C GLY A 204 0.84 -5.10 6.32
N ALA A 205 0.82 -6.06 7.24
CA ALA A 205 1.64 -7.28 7.15
C ALA A 205 1.38 -8.10 5.87
N VAL A 206 0.20 -7.96 5.26
CA VAL A 206 -0.11 -8.58 3.96
C VAL A 206 0.89 -8.21 2.86
N PHE A 207 1.56 -7.07 2.97
CA PHE A 207 2.55 -6.59 2.01
C PHE A 207 3.95 -7.13 2.26
N ASN A 208 4.25 -7.62 3.47
CA ASN A 208 5.56 -8.14 3.87
C ASN A 208 5.63 -9.67 3.81
N VAL A 209 4.51 -10.35 4.07
CA VAL A 209 4.47 -11.81 4.21
C VAL A 209 4.21 -12.47 2.86
N GLN A 210 5.02 -13.47 2.48
CA GLN A 210 4.72 -14.29 1.31
C GLN A 210 3.47 -15.15 1.55
N ILE A 211 2.55 -15.17 0.60
CA ILE A 211 1.30 -15.91 0.70
C ILE A 211 1.24 -16.98 -0.38
N VAL A 212 1.10 -18.23 0.06
CA VAL A 212 0.96 -19.42 -0.77
C VAL A 212 -0.41 -20.04 -0.55
N ALA A 213 -1.10 -20.45 -1.60
CA ALA A 213 -2.34 -21.23 -1.49
C ALA A 213 -2.09 -22.66 -1.96
N CYS A 214 -2.51 -23.63 -1.17
CA CYS A 214 -2.45 -25.05 -1.45
C CYS A 214 -3.85 -25.66 -1.32
N SER A 215 -4.38 -26.22 -2.40
CA SER A 215 -5.68 -26.91 -2.46
C SER A 215 -5.52 -28.38 -2.16
#